data_f4230d7289e8fec69a4c7802cb1c48dc
#
_entry.id   f4230d7289e8fec69a4c7802cb1c48dc
#
_cell.length_a   1.000
_cell.length_b   1.000
_cell.length_c   1.000
_cell.angle_alpha   90.00
_cell.angle_beta   90.00
_cell.angle_gamma   90.00
#
_symmetry.space_group_name_H-M   'P 1'
#
loop_
_entity.id
_entity.type
_entity.pdbx_description
1 polymer ?
#
loop_
_entity_poly.entity_id
_entity_poly.type
_entity_poly.pdbx_seq_one_letter_code
_entity_poly.pdbx_strand_id
1 'polypeptide(L)'
;MQGKAIFTEAELHGMNLFENKGMCAECHILNKDEYARRVLFTDHTYDNLGIPRNPGNPHFHVPADYFLLTSDSVDLGLGAIVNKEEENGKFRVPTLRNIALTAPYGHNGYFQTLEEIVHFYNVRDVSDEFPLAEYPATVNRDE
;
A
#
# COMPACT_ATOMS: atom_id res chain seq x y z
N MET A 1 -4.23 -21.53 1.71
CA MET A 1 -5.15 -22.09 0.69
C MET A 1 -5.46 -23.53 1.03
N GLN A 2 -6.71 -23.97 0.84
CA GLN A 2 -7.14 -25.30 1.33
C GLN A 2 -6.98 -26.40 0.25
N GLY A 3 -5.88 -26.37 -0.50
CA GLY A 3 -5.44 -27.51 -1.31
C GLY A 3 -6.32 -27.95 -2.49
N LYS A 4 -7.18 -27.05 -3.04
CA LYS A 4 -8.09 -27.41 -4.16
C LYS A 4 -8.04 -26.46 -5.36
N ALA A 5 -7.27 -25.37 -5.30
CA ALA A 5 -7.11 -24.48 -6.45
C ALA A 5 -6.01 -25.03 -7.38
N ILE A 6 -6.36 -25.22 -8.64
CA ILE A 6 -5.39 -25.52 -9.70
C ILE A 6 -5.03 -24.17 -10.32
N PHE A 7 -3.77 -23.76 -10.20
CA PHE A 7 -3.24 -22.55 -10.78
C PHE A 7 -2.84 -22.82 -12.25
N THR A 8 -3.02 -21.82 -13.08
CA THR A 8 -2.42 -21.76 -14.41
C THR A 8 -0.90 -21.53 -14.32
N GLU A 9 -0.17 -21.77 -15.40
CA GLU A 9 1.28 -21.48 -15.45
C GLU A 9 1.59 -20.00 -15.17
N ALA A 10 0.76 -19.08 -15.68
CA ALA A 10 0.92 -17.65 -15.44
C ALA A 10 0.73 -17.29 -13.95
N GLU A 11 -0.25 -17.87 -13.28
CA GLU A 11 -0.48 -17.67 -11.85
C GLU A 11 0.65 -18.23 -10.99
N LEU A 12 1.19 -19.41 -11.35
CA LEU A 12 2.35 -20.00 -10.68
C LEU A 12 3.61 -19.12 -10.87
N HIS A 13 3.80 -18.58 -12.07
CA HIS A 13 4.90 -17.65 -12.33
C HIS A 13 4.73 -16.35 -11.54
N GLY A 14 3.53 -15.78 -11.49
CA GLY A 14 3.22 -14.61 -10.67
C GLY A 14 3.47 -14.85 -9.19
N MET A 15 3.07 -16.00 -8.66
CA MET A 15 3.32 -16.40 -7.28
C MET A 15 4.84 -16.50 -7.00
N ASN A 16 5.61 -17.07 -7.91
CA ASN A 16 7.05 -17.14 -7.78
C ASN A 16 7.70 -15.74 -7.77
N LEU A 17 7.24 -14.82 -8.62
CA LEU A 17 7.70 -13.43 -8.62
C LEU A 17 7.35 -12.74 -7.29
N PHE A 18 6.15 -12.93 -6.78
CA PHE A 18 5.67 -12.37 -5.53
C PHE A 18 6.51 -12.82 -4.32
N GLU A 19 6.87 -14.12 -4.28
CA GLU A 19 7.64 -14.71 -3.19
C GLU A 19 9.14 -14.39 -3.25
N ASN A 20 9.68 -14.15 -4.43
CA ASN A 20 11.12 -14.06 -4.64
C ASN A 20 11.55 -12.71 -5.21
N LYS A 21 11.56 -12.54 -6.54
CA LYS A 21 12.14 -11.37 -7.18
C LYS A 21 11.41 -10.07 -6.84
N GLY A 22 10.09 -10.13 -6.65
CA GLY A 22 9.27 -8.98 -6.33
C GLY A 22 9.27 -8.60 -4.86
N MET A 23 9.82 -9.45 -3.97
CA MET A 23 9.95 -9.28 -2.53
C MET A 23 8.62 -8.97 -1.80
N CYS A 24 7.49 -9.05 -2.48
CA CYS A 24 6.17 -8.69 -1.94
C CYS A 24 5.80 -9.51 -0.69
N ALA A 25 6.27 -10.77 -0.61
CA ALA A 25 5.99 -11.67 0.50
C ALA A 25 6.73 -11.28 1.80
N GLU A 26 7.63 -10.31 1.79
CA GLU A 26 8.31 -9.82 3.00
C GLU A 26 7.31 -9.12 3.93
N CYS A 27 6.43 -8.28 3.38
CA CYS A 27 5.37 -7.61 4.12
C CYS A 27 4.02 -8.33 3.97
N HIS A 28 3.73 -8.85 2.76
CA HIS A 28 2.49 -9.58 2.47
C HIS A 28 2.66 -11.09 2.70
N ILE A 29 2.95 -11.46 3.94
CA ILE A 29 3.33 -12.81 4.34
C ILE A 29 2.31 -13.88 3.96
N LEU A 30 2.79 -15.07 3.58
CA LEU A 30 1.98 -16.22 3.15
C LEU A 30 1.59 -17.14 4.31
N ASN A 31 1.99 -16.82 5.53
CA ASN A 31 1.63 -17.58 6.71
C ASN A 31 0.18 -17.37 7.11
N LYS A 32 -0.40 -18.35 7.77
CA LYS A 32 -1.73 -18.19 8.36
C LYS A 32 -1.67 -17.15 9.48
N ASP A 33 -2.57 -16.19 9.41
CA ASP A 33 -2.80 -15.27 10.52
C ASP A 33 -3.28 -16.03 11.76
N GLU A 34 -2.73 -15.67 12.91
CA GLU A 34 -3.00 -16.34 14.18
C GLU A 34 -4.48 -16.25 14.58
N TYR A 35 -5.10 -15.11 14.38
CA TYR A 35 -6.48 -14.83 14.77
C TYR A 35 -7.49 -15.26 13.70
N ALA A 36 -7.21 -14.94 12.43
CA ALA A 36 -8.10 -15.24 11.32
C ALA A 36 -8.05 -16.71 10.86
N ARG A 37 -7.04 -17.48 11.30
CA ARG A 37 -6.79 -18.89 10.90
C ARG A 37 -6.69 -19.09 9.38
N ARG A 38 -6.36 -18.05 8.64
CA ARG A 38 -6.18 -18.02 7.18
C ARG A 38 -5.07 -17.07 6.81
N VAL A 39 -4.52 -17.23 5.62
CA VAL A 39 -3.55 -16.28 5.08
C VAL A 39 -4.25 -14.96 4.80
N LEU A 40 -3.78 -13.86 5.37
CA LEU A 40 -4.29 -12.51 5.12
C LEU A 40 -3.41 -11.70 4.19
N PHE A 41 -2.20 -12.16 3.90
CA PHE A 41 -1.20 -11.44 3.10
C PHE A 41 -0.88 -10.06 3.70
N THR A 42 -0.55 -10.05 4.97
CA THR A 42 -0.09 -8.90 5.73
C THR A 42 0.64 -9.38 6.98
N ASP A 43 1.66 -8.67 7.39
CA ASP A 43 2.36 -8.83 8.66
C ASP A 43 1.85 -7.87 9.72
N HIS A 44 0.89 -6.98 9.33
CA HIS A 44 0.32 -5.95 10.17
C HIS A 44 1.27 -4.82 10.60
N THR A 45 2.45 -4.74 10.04
CA THR A 45 3.39 -3.63 10.25
C THR A 45 2.94 -2.34 9.55
N TYR A 46 3.70 -1.28 9.72
CA TYR A 46 3.42 0.03 9.13
C TYR A 46 4.65 0.52 8.38
N ASP A 47 4.44 1.02 7.18
CA ASP A 47 5.50 1.58 6.37
C ASP A 47 5.06 2.79 5.55
N ASN A 48 6.04 3.61 5.13
CA ASN A 48 5.86 4.70 4.20
C ASN A 48 6.47 4.34 2.84
N LEU A 49 5.63 3.93 1.92
CA LEU A 49 6.03 3.52 0.57
C LEU A 49 6.34 4.70 -0.36
N GLY A 50 6.13 5.92 0.09
CA GLY A 50 6.37 7.11 -0.74
C GLY A 50 5.30 7.35 -1.80
N ILE A 51 4.06 6.91 -1.56
CA ILE A 51 2.95 7.13 -2.51
C ILE A 51 2.71 8.63 -2.69
N PRO A 52 2.61 9.11 -3.95
CA PRO A 52 2.33 10.51 -4.23
C PRO A 52 0.96 10.94 -3.71
N ARG A 53 0.83 12.24 -3.44
CA ARG A 53 -0.47 12.83 -3.09
C ARG A 53 -1.47 12.63 -4.23
N ASN A 54 -2.68 12.22 -3.89
CA ASN A 54 -3.78 12.11 -4.84
C ASN A 54 -4.64 13.39 -4.82
N PRO A 55 -4.50 14.28 -5.81
CA PRO A 55 -5.33 15.51 -5.87
C PRO A 55 -6.82 15.22 -6.12
N GLY A 56 -7.15 14.05 -6.65
CA GLY A 56 -8.51 13.58 -6.86
C GLY A 56 -9.15 12.90 -5.64
N ASN A 57 -8.47 12.87 -4.49
CA ASN A 57 -9.03 12.27 -3.29
C ASN A 57 -10.33 13.03 -2.87
N PRO A 58 -11.48 12.33 -2.80
CA PRO A 58 -12.77 12.96 -2.46
C PRO A 58 -12.75 13.70 -1.13
N HIS A 59 -11.87 13.31 -0.22
CA HIS A 59 -11.68 13.94 1.09
C HIS A 59 -11.39 15.44 1.00
N PHE A 60 -10.64 15.87 -0.02
CA PHE A 60 -10.30 17.28 -0.22
C PHE A 60 -11.46 18.13 -0.81
N HIS A 61 -12.55 17.49 -1.21
CA HIS A 61 -13.72 18.15 -1.79
C HIS A 61 -14.92 18.23 -0.83
N VAL A 62 -14.77 17.75 0.40
CA VAL A 62 -15.80 17.86 1.42
C VAL A 62 -15.84 19.30 1.95
N PRO A 63 -17.05 19.93 2.10
CA PRO A 63 -17.16 21.26 2.65
C PRO A 63 -16.46 21.40 4.02
N ALA A 64 -15.77 22.54 4.22
CA ALA A 64 -14.96 22.79 5.41
C ALA A 64 -15.75 22.69 6.73
N ASP A 65 -17.05 22.91 6.69
CA ASP A 65 -17.95 22.76 7.85
C ASP A 65 -18.02 21.32 8.38
N TYR A 66 -17.65 20.34 7.56
CA TYR A 66 -17.67 18.92 7.90
C TYR A 66 -16.29 18.30 8.05
N PHE A 67 -15.24 19.02 7.66
CA PHE A 67 -13.87 18.48 7.70
C PHE A 67 -12.83 19.55 8.05
N LEU A 68 -11.93 19.18 8.96
CA LEU A 68 -10.79 20.01 9.37
C LEU A 68 -9.60 19.93 8.37
N LEU A 69 -9.70 19.07 7.35
CA LEU A 69 -8.64 18.89 6.36
C LEU A 69 -8.91 19.77 5.15
N THR A 70 -7.87 20.51 4.74
CA THR A 70 -7.86 21.33 3.53
C THR A 70 -7.14 20.59 2.39
N SER A 71 -7.21 21.16 1.17
CA SER A 71 -6.42 20.67 0.04
C SER A 71 -4.91 20.59 0.32
N ASP A 72 -4.42 21.33 1.30
CA ASP A 72 -3.00 21.36 1.68
C ASP A 72 -2.66 20.42 2.85
N SER A 73 -3.67 19.76 3.41
CA SER A 73 -3.46 18.79 4.49
C SER A 73 -2.74 17.55 3.97
N VAL A 74 -1.82 17.03 4.77
CA VAL A 74 -1.09 15.77 4.52
C VAL A 74 -1.61 14.73 5.49
N ASP A 75 -1.89 13.52 5.00
CA ASP A 75 -2.22 12.40 5.87
C ASP A 75 -0.94 11.86 6.52
N LEU A 76 -0.82 12.06 7.81
CA LEU A 76 0.33 11.62 8.58
C LEU A 76 0.23 10.15 9.03
N GLY A 77 -0.84 9.45 8.69
CA GLY A 77 -1.01 8.03 8.98
C GLY A 77 -0.81 7.70 10.48
N LEU A 78 0.05 6.73 10.75
CA LEU A 78 0.36 6.29 12.12
C LEU A 78 0.89 7.43 12.99
N GLY A 79 1.72 8.30 12.44
CA GLY A 79 2.35 9.40 13.18
C GLY A 79 1.35 10.34 13.83
N ALA A 80 0.22 10.63 13.15
CA ALA A 80 -0.86 11.44 13.72
C ALA A 80 -1.53 10.77 14.94
N ILE A 81 -1.59 9.44 14.95
CA ILE A 81 -2.25 8.67 16.01
C ILE A 81 -1.36 8.53 17.25
N VAL A 82 -0.07 8.25 17.01
CA VAL A 82 0.88 8.01 18.12
C VAL A 82 1.63 9.27 18.54
N ASN A 83 1.44 10.38 17.84
CA ASN A 83 2.10 11.67 18.05
C ASN A 83 3.64 11.56 18.03
N LYS A 84 4.16 10.92 16.98
CA LYS A 84 5.58 10.69 16.75
C LYS A 84 5.94 11.04 15.32
N GLU A 85 6.90 11.94 15.14
CA GLU A 85 7.31 12.43 13.84
C GLU A 85 7.95 11.33 12.96
N GLU A 86 8.71 10.44 13.57
CA GLU A 86 9.32 9.28 12.92
C GLU A 86 8.32 8.25 12.36
N GLU A 87 7.05 8.35 12.77
CA GLU A 87 5.95 7.50 12.30
C GLU A 87 5.05 8.20 11.28
N ASN A 88 5.31 9.46 10.94
CA ASN A 88 4.53 10.20 9.96
C ASN A 88 4.64 9.56 8.56
N GLY A 89 3.51 9.53 7.86
CA GLY A 89 3.42 8.97 6.50
C GLY A 89 3.43 7.44 6.44
N LYS A 90 3.51 6.76 7.59
CA LYS A 90 3.43 5.29 7.64
C LYS A 90 1.98 4.82 7.71
N PHE A 91 1.66 3.87 6.83
CA PHE A 91 0.35 3.23 6.75
C PHE A 91 0.49 1.73 6.96
N ARG A 92 -0.56 1.12 7.52
CA ARG A 92 -0.55 -0.31 7.79
C ARG A 92 -0.51 -1.11 6.50
N VAL A 93 0.34 -2.15 6.46
CA VAL A 93 0.36 -3.14 5.37
C VAL A 93 -1.03 -3.78 5.27
N PRO A 94 -1.77 -3.55 4.15
CA PRO A 94 -3.13 -4.04 4.01
C PRO A 94 -3.17 -5.52 3.64
N THR A 95 -4.30 -6.16 3.91
CA THR A 95 -4.56 -7.49 3.36
C THR A 95 -4.70 -7.44 1.84
N LEU A 96 -4.14 -8.43 1.13
CA LEU A 96 -4.35 -8.57 -0.33
C LEU A 96 -5.56 -9.43 -0.69
N ARG A 97 -6.39 -9.82 0.28
CA ARG A 97 -7.61 -10.58 -0.03
C ARG A 97 -8.62 -9.72 -0.76
N ASN A 98 -9.15 -10.27 -1.84
CA ASN A 98 -10.12 -9.61 -2.73
C ASN A 98 -9.57 -8.32 -3.39
N ILE A 99 -8.27 -8.13 -3.42
CA ILE A 99 -7.64 -6.90 -3.90
C ILE A 99 -8.09 -6.52 -5.32
N ALA A 100 -8.36 -7.49 -6.19
CA ALA A 100 -8.86 -7.24 -7.54
C ALA A 100 -10.23 -6.52 -7.59
N LEU A 101 -10.95 -6.46 -6.47
CA LEU A 101 -12.30 -5.87 -6.38
C LEU A 101 -12.31 -4.54 -5.63
N THR A 102 -11.18 -4.09 -5.12
CA THR A 102 -11.12 -2.99 -4.14
C THR A 102 -10.29 -1.80 -4.63
N ALA A 103 -10.30 -1.53 -5.92
CA ALA A 103 -9.74 -0.28 -6.44
C ALA A 103 -10.49 0.95 -5.84
N PRO A 104 -9.85 2.12 -5.72
CA PRO A 104 -8.44 2.42 -6.04
C PRO A 104 -7.44 1.95 -4.97
N TYR A 105 -6.14 1.98 -5.30
CA TYR A 105 -5.06 1.45 -4.45
C TYR A 105 -4.16 2.56 -3.91
N GLY A 106 -3.37 2.18 -2.86
CA GLY A 106 -2.65 3.12 -2.02
C GLY A 106 -3.54 3.68 -0.91
N HIS A 107 -2.94 4.21 0.15
CA HIS A 107 -3.69 4.75 1.29
C HIS A 107 -4.63 5.90 0.91
N ASN A 108 -4.27 6.66 -0.13
CA ASN A 108 -5.01 7.83 -0.61
C ASN A 108 -5.75 7.58 -1.95
N GLY A 109 -5.73 6.34 -2.46
CA GLY A 109 -6.40 5.98 -3.72
C GLY A 109 -5.73 6.57 -4.98
N TYR A 110 -4.41 6.78 -4.95
CA TYR A 110 -3.67 7.35 -6.09
C TYR A 110 -3.73 6.47 -7.34
N PHE A 111 -3.58 5.14 -7.17
CA PHE A 111 -3.54 4.18 -8.27
C PHE A 111 -4.93 3.62 -8.56
N GLN A 112 -5.31 3.58 -9.84
CA GLN A 112 -6.62 3.09 -10.26
C GLN A 112 -6.61 1.60 -10.56
N THR A 113 -5.45 1.03 -10.90
CA THR A 113 -5.29 -0.38 -11.27
C THR A 113 -4.18 -1.06 -10.46
N LEU A 114 -4.19 -2.40 -10.44
CA LEU A 114 -3.11 -3.19 -9.82
C LEU A 114 -1.81 -3.06 -10.62
N GLU A 115 -1.91 -2.92 -11.93
CA GLU A 115 -0.77 -2.71 -12.80
C GLU A 115 -0.04 -1.41 -12.45
N GLU A 116 -0.77 -0.32 -12.19
CA GLU A 116 -0.18 0.98 -11.83
C GLU A 116 0.58 0.90 -10.50
N ILE A 117 0.00 0.30 -9.46
CA ILE A 117 0.70 0.19 -8.16
C ILE A 117 1.90 -0.75 -8.23
N VAL A 118 1.82 -1.86 -8.98
CA VAL A 118 2.96 -2.75 -9.20
C VAL A 118 4.05 -2.06 -10.01
N HIS A 119 3.68 -1.26 -11.02
CA HIS A 119 4.64 -0.45 -11.77
C HIS A 119 5.33 0.58 -10.86
N PHE A 120 4.58 1.25 -10.00
CA PHE A 120 5.15 2.18 -9.01
C PHE A 120 6.22 1.48 -8.16
N TYR A 121 5.95 0.30 -7.59
CA TYR A 121 6.96 -0.46 -6.84
C TYR A 121 8.23 -0.75 -7.64
N ASN A 122 8.11 -1.02 -8.94
CA ASN A 122 9.26 -1.32 -9.78
C ASN A 122 10.14 -0.10 -10.10
N VAL A 123 9.62 1.11 -10.04
CA VAL A 123 10.33 2.30 -10.55
C VAL A 123 10.50 3.41 -9.53
N ARG A 124 9.82 3.37 -8.37
CA ARG A 124 9.77 4.47 -7.38
C ARG A 124 11.15 4.96 -6.90
N ASP A 125 12.15 4.07 -6.86
CA ASP A 125 13.49 4.38 -6.34
C ASP A 125 14.53 4.56 -7.45
N VAL A 126 14.16 4.34 -8.71
CA VAL A 126 15.10 4.36 -9.86
C VAL A 126 14.67 5.30 -10.98
N SER A 127 13.53 5.95 -10.87
CA SER A 127 13.03 6.88 -11.89
C SER A 127 12.27 8.05 -11.27
N ASP A 128 12.21 9.17 -12.01
CA ASP A 128 11.44 10.36 -11.64
C ASP A 128 10.03 10.36 -12.28
N GLU A 129 9.51 9.19 -12.63
CA GLU A 129 8.22 9.06 -13.33
C GLU A 129 7.04 9.51 -12.48
N PHE A 130 7.12 9.27 -11.15
CA PHE A 130 6.09 9.67 -10.22
C PHE A 130 6.41 10.98 -9.50
N PRO A 131 5.40 11.77 -9.12
CA PRO A 131 5.60 12.93 -8.27
C PRO A 131 6.23 12.54 -6.92
N LEU A 132 6.72 13.54 -6.19
CA LEU A 132 7.22 13.32 -4.83
C LEU A 132 6.16 12.69 -3.94
N ALA A 133 6.63 11.87 -3.01
CA ALA A 133 5.81 11.28 -1.96
C ALA A 133 4.97 12.33 -1.23
N GLU A 134 3.76 11.97 -0.82
CA GLU A 134 2.91 12.85 -0.01
C GLU A 134 3.60 13.27 1.30
N TYR A 135 4.35 12.36 1.92
CA TYR A 135 5.23 12.64 3.06
C TYR A 135 6.64 12.05 2.81
N PRO A 136 7.60 12.83 2.29
CA PRO A 136 8.87 12.28 1.82
C PRO A 136 9.91 11.98 2.91
N ALA A 137 9.75 12.57 4.13
CA ALA A 137 10.81 12.52 5.14
C ALA A 137 11.07 11.15 5.75
N THR A 138 10.07 10.25 5.73
CA THR A 138 10.15 8.92 6.34
C THR A 138 9.99 7.79 5.33
N VAL A 139 10.12 8.07 4.03
CA VAL A 139 9.98 7.05 2.98
C VAL A 139 11.02 5.96 3.18
N ASN A 140 10.55 4.72 3.26
CA ASN A 140 11.40 3.55 3.26
C ASN A 140 11.95 3.31 1.84
N ARG A 141 13.28 3.27 1.72
CA ARG A 141 13.99 3.05 0.46
C ARG A 141 14.78 1.76 0.44
N ASP A 142 14.66 0.95 1.49
CA ASP A 142 15.40 -0.30 1.67
C ASP A 142 14.59 -1.53 1.21
N GLU A 143 13.42 -1.32 0.59
CA GLU A 143 12.51 -2.36 0.09
C GLU A 143 12.47 -2.46 -1.43
#